data_03096a904609799afdb0bb097b456208
#
_entry.id   03096a904609799afdb0bb097b456208
#
_cell.length_a   1.000
_cell.length_b   1.000
_cell.length_c   1.000
_cell.angle_alpha   90.00
_cell.angle_beta   90.00
_cell.angle_gamma   90.00
#
_symmetry.space_group_name_H-M   'P 1'
#
loop_
_entity.id
_entity.type
_entity.pdbx_description
1 polymer ?
#
loop_
_entity_poly.entity_id
_entity_poly.type
_entity_poly.pdbx_seq_one_letter_code
_entity_poly.pdbx_strand_id
1 'polypeptide(L)'
;MPVTWNVEPGRRFVVLVPVDPSSIEEWRAAMLEILVAPIARPHLAMLVDRRRAEPITTEFVTHMTDFFTAHATALAGSRTAVLVNDDAAFGMARMTEMKSALENPGSTIRVFRGYDEAVQWLTSR
;
A
#
# COMPACT_ATOMS: atom_id res chain seq x y z
N MET A 1 6.79 0.72 17.43
CA MET A 1 7.10 1.04 16.03
C MET A 1 5.88 1.58 15.33
N PRO A 2 5.96 2.75 14.69
CA PRO A 2 4.77 3.33 14.03
C PRO A 2 4.28 2.63 12.78
N VAL A 3 5.07 1.73 12.21
CA VAL A 3 4.64 0.95 11.03
C VAL A 3 4.79 -0.52 11.35
N THR A 4 3.69 -1.25 11.27
CA THR A 4 3.68 -2.70 11.50
C THR A 4 3.04 -3.40 10.31
N TRP A 5 3.38 -4.67 10.11
CA TRP A 5 2.75 -5.48 9.09
C TRP A 5 2.60 -6.92 9.54
N ASN A 6 1.60 -7.58 8.98
CA ASN A 6 1.39 -9.02 9.20
C ASN A 6 0.63 -9.61 8.02
N VAL A 7 0.55 -10.95 7.98
CA VAL A 7 -0.25 -11.66 6.99
C VAL A 7 -1.60 -11.94 7.61
N GLU A 8 -2.68 -11.60 6.92
CA GLU A 8 -4.03 -11.84 7.40
C GLU A 8 -4.30 -13.34 7.47
N PRO A 9 -4.67 -13.87 8.65
CA PRO A 9 -4.94 -15.30 8.80
C PRO A 9 -6.02 -15.80 7.83
N GLY A 10 -5.74 -16.92 7.16
CA GLY A 10 -6.67 -17.52 6.21
C GLY A 10 -6.81 -16.78 4.91
N ARG A 11 -6.03 -15.74 4.69
CA ARG A 11 -6.08 -14.94 3.46
C ARG A 11 -4.67 -14.78 2.89
N ARG A 12 -4.61 -14.34 1.66
CA ARG A 12 -3.32 -14.27 0.95
C ARG A 12 -2.95 -12.80 0.69
N PHE A 13 -3.07 -11.98 1.72
CA PHE A 13 -2.62 -10.60 1.59
C PHE A 13 -1.95 -10.12 2.88
N VAL A 14 -1.09 -9.13 2.71
CA VAL A 14 -0.37 -8.48 3.81
C VAL A 14 -1.20 -7.29 4.29
N VAL A 15 -1.23 -7.07 5.59
CA VAL A 15 -1.81 -5.85 6.17
C VAL A 15 -0.66 -5.01 6.70
N LEU A 16 -0.53 -3.80 6.16
CA LEU A 16 0.47 -2.82 6.59
C LEU A 16 -0.27 -1.68 7.30
N VAL A 17 0.08 -1.44 8.56
CA VAL A 17 -0.61 -0.44 9.38
C VAL A 17 0.37 0.65 9.81
N PRO A 18 0.42 1.79 9.11
CA PRO A 18 1.14 2.96 9.61
C PRO A 18 0.31 3.65 10.69
N VAL A 19 0.98 4.11 11.73
CA VAL A 19 0.37 4.83 12.86
C VAL A 19 1.20 6.07 13.11
N ASP A 20 0.56 7.17 13.46
CA ASP A 20 1.23 8.44 13.70
C ASP A 20 2.09 8.42 14.97
N PRO A 21 3.28 9.05 14.93
CA PRO A 21 3.96 9.53 13.72
C PRO A 21 4.74 8.39 13.06
N SER A 22 4.65 8.31 11.75
CA SER A 22 5.44 7.34 10.99
C SER A 22 6.31 8.08 9.98
N SER A 23 7.53 7.55 9.74
CA SER A 23 8.47 8.16 8.81
C SER A 23 8.52 7.37 7.50
N ILE A 24 9.03 8.02 6.47
CA ILE A 24 9.24 7.36 5.19
C ILE A 24 10.26 6.22 5.31
N GLU A 25 11.25 6.37 6.19
CA GLU A 25 12.24 5.34 6.43
C GLU A 25 11.62 4.10 7.07
N GLU A 26 10.70 4.29 8.01
CA GLU A 26 9.98 3.18 8.64
C GLU A 26 9.10 2.46 7.63
N TRP A 27 8.41 3.20 6.77
CA TRP A 27 7.60 2.63 5.71
C TRP A 27 8.47 1.82 4.73
N ARG A 28 9.60 2.41 4.33
CA ARG A 28 10.51 1.74 3.39
C ARG A 28 11.07 0.45 3.98
N ALA A 29 11.46 0.48 5.25
CA ALA A 29 11.97 -0.72 5.94
C ALA A 29 10.92 -1.83 5.96
N ALA A 30 9.67 -1.48 6.27
CA ALA A 30 8.58 -2.45 6.29
C ALA A 30 8.35 -3.05 4.89
N MET A 31 8.37 -2.22 3.86
CA MET A 31 8.19 -2.67 2.49
C MET A 31 9.30 -3.62 2.05
N LEU A 32 10.55 -3.34 2.43
CA LEU A 32 11.66 -4.23 2.09
C LEU A 32 11.49 -5.59 2.76
N GLU A 33 11.03 -5.63 4.00
CA GLU A 33 10.74 -6.89 4.69
C GLU A 33 9.64 -7.67 3.97
N ILE A 34 8.59 -6.98 3.55
CA ILE A 34 7.47 -7.61 2.86
C ILE A 34 7.92 -8.21 1.52
N LEU A 35 8.74 -7.48 0.77
CA LEU A 35 9.16 -7.93 -0.57
C LEU A 35 10.00 -9.20 -0.53
N VAL A 36 10.71 -9.48 0.56
CA VAL A 36 11.49 -10.71 0.70
C VAL A 36 10.73 -11.84 1.36
N ALA A 37 9.52 -11.57 1.86
CA ALA A 37 8.69 -12.59 2.51
C ALA A 37 8.02 -13.50 1.46
N PRO A 38 7.76 -14.77 1.78
CA PRO A 38 7.12 -15.69 0.84
C PRO A 38 5.75 -15.21 0.35
N ILE A 39 5.02 -14.46 1.16
CA ILE A 39 3.69 -13.95 0.80
C ILE A 39 3.73 -13.03 -0.42
N ALA A 40 4.88 -12.44 -0.75
CA ALA A 40 5.01 -11.56 -1.90
C ALA A 40 5.05 -12.33 -3.23
N ARG A 41 5.09 -13.66 -3.19
CA ARG A 41 5.20 -14.48 -4.39
C ARG A 41 3.89 -15.21 -4.68
N PRO A 42 3.49 -15.38 -5.95
CA PRO A 42 4.10 -14.80 -7.15
C PRO A 42 3.79 -13.31 -7.33
N HIS A 43 2.69 -12.82 -6.71
CA HIS A 43 2.26 -11.43 -6.79
C HIS A 43 1.84 -10.95 -5.41
N LEU A 44 2.37 -9.81 -5.01
CA LEU A 44 2.02 -9.21 -3.72
C LEU A 44 0.59 -8.65 -3.75
N ALA A 45 -0.20 -9.00 -2.74
CA ALA A 45 -1.46 -8.34 -2.45
C ALA A 45 -1.34 -7.71 -1.06
N MET A 46 -1.59 -6.42 -0.95
CA MET A 46 -1.34 -5.68 0.28
C MET A 46 -2.47 -4.69 0.59
N LEU A 47 -2.92 -4.71 1.84
CA LEU A 47 -3.85 -3.73 2.36
C LEU A 47 -3.07 -2.76 3.24
N VAL A 48 -3.05 -1.48 2.85
CA VAL A 48 -2.43 -0.43 3.64
C VAL A 48 -3.54 0.29 4.41
N ASP A 49 -3.62 0.04 5.71
CA ASP A 49 -4.65 0.63 6.56
C ASP A 49 -4.12 1.95 7.12
N ARG A 50 -4.55 3.05 6.52
CA ARG A 50 -4.14 4.39 6.93
C ARG A 50 -5.20 5.11 7.75
N ARG A 51 -6.17 4.40 8.28
CA ARG A 51 -7.24 5.05 9.05
C ARG A 51 -6.74 5.71 10.34
N ARG A 52 -5.56 5.31 10.83
CA ARG A 52 -4.95 5.83 12.05
C ARG A 52 -3.70 6.67 11.76
N ALA A 53 -3.35 6.85 10.51
CA ALA A 53 -2.16 7.59 10.10
C ALA A 53 -2.51 9.03 9.74
N GLU A 54 -1.50 9.91 9.76
CA GLU A 54 -1.66 11.27 9.27
C GLU A 54 -1.99 11.28 7.78
N PRO A 55 -2.62 12.35 7.29
CA PRO A 55 -2.89 12.46 5.86
C PRO A 55 -1.62 12.33 5.03
N ILE A 56 -1.76 11.68 3.86
CA ILE A 56 -0.65 11.50 2.94
C ILE A 56 -0.22 12.87 2.41
N THR A 57 1.08 13.15 2.46
CA THR A 57 1.64 14.38 1.90
C THR A 57 2.14 14.15 0.48
N THR A 58 2.31 15.22 -0.28
CA THR A 58 2.87 15.15 -1.63
C THR A 58 4.29 14.55 -1.59
N GLU A 59 5.07 14.91 -0.57
CA GLU A 59 6.41 14.36 -0.38
C GLU A 59 6.35 12.84 -0.19
N PHE A 60 5.42 12.36 0.64
CA PHE A 60 5.26 10.92 0.86
C PHE A 60 4.87 10.20 -0.44
N VAL A 61 3.98 10.80 -1.23
CA VAL A 61 3.57 10.24 -2.53
C VAL A 61 4.78 10.08 -3.44
N THR A 62 5.66 11.08 -3.49
CA THR A 62 6.86 11.03 -4.30
C THR A 62 7.79 9.89 -3.87
N HIS A 63 8.05 9.79 -2.57
CA HIS A 63 8.91 8.71 -2.04
C HIS A 63 8.32 7.33 -2.31
N MET A 64 7.01 7.18 -2.15
CA MET A 64 6.31 5.93 -2.40
C MET A 64 6.41 5.52 -3.87
N THR A 65 6.19 6.48 -4.77
CA THR A 65 6.26 6.23 -6.20
C THR A 65 7.68 5.87 -6.61
N ASP A 66 8.68 6.56 -6.07
CA ASP A 66 10.08 6.25 -6.34
C ASP A 66 10.45 4.84 -5.89
N PHE A 67 9.95 4.42 -4.73
CA PHE A 67 10.17 3.06 -4.24
C PHE A 67 9.56 2.03 -5.21
N PHE A 68 8.32 2.25 -5.64
CA PHE A 68 7.66 1.33 -6.58
C PHE A 68 8.40 1.26 -7.91
N THR A 69 8.93 2.38 -8.38
CA THR A 69 9.75 2.41 -9.60
C THR A 69 11.05 1.64 -9.43
N ALA A 70 11.73 1.85 -8.30
CA ALA A 70 13.00 1.18 -8.02
C ALA A 70 12.84 -0.34 -7.87
N HIS A 71 11.66 -0.79 -7.45
CA HIS A 71 11.37 -2.21 -7.22
C HIS A 71 10.30 -2.75 -8.17
N ALA A 72 10.22 -2.19 -9.38
CA ALA A 72 9.15 -2.51 -10.32
C ALA A 72 9.08 -4.00 -10.67
N THR A 73 10.23 -4.67 -10.79
CA THR A 73 10.25 -6.10 -11.09
C THR A 73 9.65 -6.92 -9.96
N ALA A 74 10.02 -6.62 -8.71
CA ALA A 74 9.50 -7.33 -7.55
C ALA A 74 8.01 -7.06 -7.33
N LEU A 75 7.53 -5.88 -7.73
CA LEU A 75 6.14 -5.46 -7.55
C LEU A 75 5.25 -5.71 -8.77
N ALA A 76 5.79 -6.31 -9.83
CA ALA A 76 5.01 -6.60 -11.02
C ALA A 76 3.83 -7.52 -10.67
N GLY A 77 2.63 -7.14 -11.13
CA GLY A 77 1.40 -7.88 -10.84
C GLY A 77 0.83 -7.62 -9.45
N SER A 78 1.44 -6.74 -8.66
CA SER A 78 0.97 -6.47 -7.30
C SER A 78 -0.32 -5.65 -7.28
N ARG A 79 -1.10 -5.85 -6.22
CA ARG A 79 -2.28 -5.05 -5.91
C ARG A 79 -2.11 -4.46 -4.51
N THR A 80 -2.26 -3.15 -4.41
CA THR A 80 -2.20 -2.43 -3.13
C THR A 80 -3.51 -1.69 -2.93
N ALA A 81 -4.24 -2.04 -1.89
CA ALA A 81 -5.45 -1.33 -1.48
C ALA A 81 -5.08 -0.37 -0.36
N VAL A 82 -5.40 0.91 -0.51
CA VAL A 82 -5.15 1.92 0.51
C VAL A 82 -6.49 2.26 1.17
N LEU A 83 -6.60 1.99 2.46
CA LEU A 83 -7.84 2.19 3.21
C LEU A 83 -7.75 3.48 4.02
N VAL A 84 -8.69 4.39 3.78
CA VAL A 84 -8.78 5.68 4.45
C VAL A 84 -10.19 5.90 5.00
N ASN A 85 -10.38 6.88 5.88
CA ASN A 85 -11.66 7.06 6.55
C ASN A 85 -12.27 8.45 6.40
N ASP A 86 -11.68 9.36 5.62
CA ASP A 86 -12.26 10.68 5.39
C ASP A 86 -12.01 11.16 3.96
N ASP A 87 -12.74 12.22 3.59
CA ASP A 87 -12.73 12.72 2.21
C ASP A 87 -11.40 13.35 1.82
N ALA A 88 -10.75 14.04 2.74
CA ALA A 88 -9.44 14.64 2.45
C ALA A 88 -8.39 13.57 2.19
N ALA A 89 -8.34 12.55 3.06
CA ALA A 89 -7.42 11.44 2.88
C ALA A 89 -7.73 10.67 1.60
N PHE A 90 -9.00 10.52 1.27
CA PHE A 90 -9.42 9.86 0.04
C PHE A 90 -8.90 10.61 -1.20
N GLY A 91 -9.04 11.94 -1.20
CA GLY A 91 -8.57 12.78 -2.30
C GLY A 91 -7.07 12.65 -2.53
N MET A 92 -6.27 12.71 -1.45
CA MET A 92 -4.82 12.55 -1.54
C MET A 92 -4.43 11.15 -2.01
N ALA A 93 -5.12 10.13 -1.53
CA ALA A 93 -4.84 8.75 -1.95
C ALA A 93 -5.18 8.54 -3.43
N ARG A 94 -6.22 9.20 -3.94
CA ARG A 94 -6.55 9.16 -5.37
C ARG A 94 -5.43 9.73 -6.22
N MET A 95 -4.74 10.76 -5.76
CA MET A 95 -3.57 11.30 -6.48
C MET A 95 -2.47 10.25 -6.58
N THR A 96 -2.23 9.51 -5.50
CA THR A 96 -1.26 8.41 -5.49
C THR A 96 -1.65 7.34 -6.52
N GLU A 97 -2.93 6.98 -6.52
CA GLU A 97 -3.48 5.98 -7.45
C GLU A 97 -3.23 6.38 -8.90
N MET A 98 -3.54 7.63 -9.24
CA MET A 98 -3.37 8.15 -10.59
C MET A 98 -1.91 8.22 -11.00
N LYS A 99 -1.05 8.73 -10.12
CA LYS A 99 0.39 8.84 -10.40
C LYS A 99 1.01 7.46 -10.59
N SER A 100 0.65 6.51 -9.75
CA SER A 100 1.15 5.15 -9.86
C SER A 100 0.73 4.49 -11.17
N ALA A 101 -0.50 4.72 -11.62
CA ALA A 101 -0.99 4.15 -12.87
C ALA A 101 -0.18 4.64 -14.07
N LEU A 102 0.29 5.89 -14.03
CA LEU A 102 1.09 6.46 -15.10
C LEU A 102 2.54 5.99 -15.06
N GLU A 103 3.14 5.92 -13.88
CA GLU A 103 4.57 5.65 -13.72
C GLU A 103 4.89 4.17 -13.53
N ASN A 104 3.96 3.40 -12.99
CA ASN A 104 4.19 1.99 -12.67
C ASN A 104 2.99 1.12 -13.10
N PRO A 105 2.74 0.99 -14.42
CA PRO A 105 1.57 0.26 -14.91
C PRO A 105 1.56 -1.24 -14.57
N GLY A 106 2.70 -1.79 -14.18
CA GLY A 106 2.80 -3.20 -13.77
C GLY A 106 2.26 -3.49 -12.38
N SER A 107 2.03 -2.45 -11.55
CA SER A 107 1.45 -2.61 -10.21
C SER A 107 0.22 -1.71 -10.11
N THR A 108 -0.80 -2.17 -9.36
CA THR A 108 -2.07 -1.45 -9.25
C THR A 108 -2.29 -1.00 -7.82
N ILE A 109 -2.54 0.30 -7.64
CA ILE A 109 -2.90 0.89 -6.35
C ILE A 109 -4.32 1.43 -6.47
N ARG A 110 -5.19 1.07 -5.52
CA ARG A 110 -6.55 1.61 -5.45
C ARG A 110 -6.86 2.05 -4.04
N VAL A 111 -7.63 3.13 -3.92
CA VAL A 111 -8.04 3.67 -2.63
C VAL A 111 -9.47 3.27 -2.32
N PHE A 112 -9.73 2.95 -1.04
CA PHE A 112 -11.04 2.53 -0.56
C PHE A 112 -11.36 3.22 0.75
N ARG A 113 -12.66 3.40 1.01
CA ARG A 113 -13.16 3.84 2.32
C ARG A 113 -13.70 2.69 3.14
N GLY A 114 -14.06 1.57 2.50
CA GLY A 114 -14.62 0.41 3.16
C GLY A 114 -13.65 -0.76 3.20
N TYR A 115 -13.51 -1.37 4.37
CA TYR A 115 -12.63 -2.51 4.56
C TYR A 115 -13.06 -3.69 3.67
N ASP A 116 -14.34 -4.02 3.69
CA ASP A 116 -14.84 -5.20 2.95
C ASP A 116 -14.64 -5.04 1.44
N GLU A 117 -14.85 -3.83 0.93
CA GLU A 117 -14.64 -3.55 -0.49
C GLU A 117 -13.17 -3.71 -0.87
N ALA A 118 -12.27 -3.23 0.00
CA ALA A 118 -10.82 -3.36 -0.23
C ALA A 118 -10.40 -4.82 -0.26
N VAL A 119 -10.87 -5.61 0.70
CA VAL A 119 -10.56 -7.03 0.78
C VAL A 119 -11.12 -7.78 -0.43
N GLN A 120 -12.34 -7.46 -0.83
CA GLN A 120 -12.95 -8.10 -2.00
C GLN A 120 -12.12 -7.86 -3.26
N TRP A 121 -11.65 -6.63 -3.45
CA TRP A 121 -10.79 -6.32 -4.60
C TRP A 121 -9.46 -7.05 -4.53
N LEU A 122 -8.82 -7.09 -3.35
CA LEU A 122 -7.54 -7.77 -3.19
C LEU A 122 -7.60 -9.26 -3.45
N THR A 123 -8.74 -9.88 -3.12
CA THR A 123 -8.92 -11.33 -3.24
C THR A 123 -9.63 -11.74 -4.53
N SER A 124 -10.03 -10.79 -5.35
CA SER A 124 -10.65 -11.06 -6.65
C SER A 124 -9.59 -11.52 -7.66
N ARG A 125 -10.08 -12.14 -8.70
CA ARG A 125 -9.21 -12.62 -9.79
C ARG A 125 -9.27 -11.72 -11.00
#